data_b669373545213bb40de9f9df2f832c8b
#
_entry.id   b669373545213bb40de9f9df2f832c8b
#
_cell.length_a   1.000
_cell.length_b   1.000
_cell.length_c   1.000
_cell.angle_alpha   90.00
_cell.angle_beta   90.00
_cell.angle_gamma   90.00
#
_symmetry.space_group_name_H-M   'P 1'
#
loop_
_entity.id
_entity.type
_entity.pdbx_description
1 polymer ?
#
loop_
_entity_poly.entity_id
_entity_poly.type
_entity_poly.pdbx_seq_one_letter_code
_entity_poly.pdbx_strand_id
1 'polypeptide(L)'
;GFRASELLSEKHPDFNLLLDPKADWAVSHLEFFPVEINQADYYELLRVPGIGYTSARRIIGARRTHSLEFADLKRIGVVLKRALYFITCNGRMMYNTRLEESYITRNLLDEENCRKHGNEAAFQQLSLFGDEMGSRRLYTENTKNHVDRKVGAR
;
A
#
# COMPACT_ATOMS: atom_id res chain seq x y z
N GLY A 1 7.92 4.77 19.96
CA GLY A 1 8.54 5.55 18.89
C GLY A 1 10.02 5.28 18.80
N PHE A 2 10.65 5.85 17.80
CA PHE A 2 12.09 5.76 17.61
C PHE A 2 12.82 6.80 18.46
N ARG A 3 13.99 6.45 18.94
CA ARG A 3 14.97 7.42 19.45
C ARG A 3 15.82 7.91 18.27
N ALA A 4 16.32 9.15 18.32
CA ALA A 4 17.17 9.68 17.25
C ALA A 4 18.42 8.82 17.01
N SER A 5 18.99 8.23 18.08
CA SER A 5 20.12 7.30 18.00
C SER A 5 19.81 5.95 17.35
N GLU A 6 18.54 5.56 17.27
CA GLU A 6 18.13 4.33 16.58
C GLU A 6 18.01 4.53 15.06
N LEU A 7 17.73 5.77 14.65
CA LEU A 7 17.62 6.12 13.24
C LEU A 7 18.97 6.42 12.58
N LEU A 8 19.96 6.85 13.39
CA LEU A 8 21.31 7.16 12.95
C LEU A 8 22.26 6.17 13.62
N SER A 9 22.61 5.09 12.94
CA SER A 9 23.61 4.16 13.44
C SER A 9 24.99 4.47 12.87
N GLU A 10 26.06 4.15 13.61
CA GLU A 10 27.44 4.29 13.12
C GLU A 10 27.73 3.47 11.86
N LYS A 11 26.95 2.39 11.66
CA LYS A 11 27.05 1.52 10.48
C LYS A 11 26.36 2.08 9.24
N HIS A 12 25.36 2.93 9.42
CA HIS A 12 24.59 3.59 8.36
C HIS A 12 24.41 5.06 8.72
N PRO A 13 25.46 5.88 8.55
CA PRO A 13 25.42 7.30 8.88
C PRO A 13 24.55 8.11 7.93
N ASP A 14 24.34 7.58 6.73
CA ASP A 14 23.58 8.25 5.67
C ASP A 14 22.22 7.60 5.53
N PHE A 15 21.16 8.40 5.64
CA PHE A 15 19.83 7.98 5.23
C PHE A 15 19.79 7.77 3.72
N ASN A 16 19.13 6.73 3.28
CA ASN A 16 18.71 6.65 1.90
C ASN A 16 17.70 7.78 1.63
N LEU A 17 18.17 8.87 1.01
CA LEU A 17 17.35 10.05 0.71
C LEU A 17 16.10 9.75 -0.14
N LEU A 18 16.03 8.57 -0.70
CA LEU A 18 14.93 8.11 -1.55
C LEU A 18 13.85 7.36 -0.76
N LEU A 19 14.17 6.87 0.44
CA LEU A 19 13.25 6.17 1.32
C LEU A 19 12.81 7.04 2.50
N ASP A 20 11.59 6.81 2.96
CA ASP A 20 11.13 7.30 4.27
C ASP A 20 12.07 6.74 5.36
N PRO A 21 12.59 7.55 6.29
CA PRO A 21 13.50 7.11 7.35
C PRO A 21 13.04 5.89 8.13
N LYS A 22 11.73 5.76 8.31
CA LYS A 22 11.13 4.59 8.96
C LYS A 22 11.21 3.34 8.10
N ALA A 23 11.06 3.48 6.79
CA ALA A 23 11.19 2.36 5.86
C ALA A 23 12.65 1.93 5.73
N ASP A 24 13.57 2.88 5.68
CA ASP A 24 15.01 2.63 5.65
C ASP A 24 15.46 1.86 6.90
N TRP A 25 15.02 2.30 8.08
CA TRP A 25 15.29 1.57 9.33
C TRP A 25 14.73 0.14 9.29
N ALA A 26 13.48 -0.03 8.84
CA ALA A 26 12.84 -1.34 8.84
C ALA A 26 13.51 -2.33 7.87
N VAL A 27 13.98 -1.85 6.73
CA VAL A 27 14.73 -2.66 5.75
C VAL A 27 16.08 -3.09 6.32
N SER A 28 16.76 -2.21 7.06
CA SER A 28 18.04 -2.51 7.70
C SER A 28 17.92 -3.42 8.94
N HIS A 29 16.69 -3.66 9.41
CA HIS A 29 16.42 -4.45 10.62
C HIS A 29 15.32 -5.49 10.38
N LEU A 30 15.49 -6.27 9.31
CA LEU A 30 14.51 -7.30 8.93
C LEU A 30 14.34 -8.41 9.97
N GLU A 31 15.27 -8.54 10.92
CA GLU A 31 15.18 -9.48 12.06
C GLU A 31 13.99 -9.23 12.99
N PHE A 32 13.43 -8.00 12.98
CA PHE A 32 12.22 -7.64 13.75
C PHE A 32 10.93 -7.89 13.00
N PHE A 33 11.01 -8.33 11.76
CA PHE A 33 9.86 -8.51 10.86
C PHE A 33 9.72 -9.94 10.34
N PRO A 34 8.53 -10.38 9.99
CA PRO A 34 7.26 -9.63 9.99
C PRO A 34 6.61 -9.53 11.38
N VAL A 35 5.88 -8.47 11.61
CA VAL A 35 5.12 -8.20 12.84
C VAL A 35 3.69 -8.72 12.68
N GLU A 36 3.21 -9.54 13.63
CA GLU A 36 1.83 -10.03 13.65
C GLU A 36 0.86 -8.97 14.20
N ILE A 37 0.00 -8.44 13.35
CA ILE A 37 -0.92 -7.33 13.67
C ILE A 37 -1.83 -7.64 14.85
N ASN A 38 -2.27 -8.88 14.97
CA ASN A 38 -3.23 -9.28 15.99
C ASN A 38 -2.58 -9.48 17.38
N GLN A 39 -1.25 -9.54 17.46
CA GLN A 39 -0.52 -9.83 18.70
C GLN A 39 0.42 -8.71 19.12
N ALA A 40 1.03 -8.03 18.16
CA ALA A 40 2.07 -7.03 18.38
C ALA A 40 1.68 -5.96 19.38
N ASP A 41 2.63 -5.49 20.15
CA ASP A 41 2.42 -4.38 21.06
C ASP A 41 2.32 -3.03 20.31
N TYR A 42 2.00 -1.98 21.06
CA TYR A 42 1.83 -0.65 20.48
C TYR A 42 3.13 -0.12 19.85
N TYR A 43 4.26 -0.37 20.48
CA TYR A 43 5.57 0.14 20.03
C TYR A 43 6.09 -0.64 18.85
N GLU A 44 5.84 -1.94 18.80
CA GLU A 44 6.13 -2.78 17.64
C GLU A 44 5.33 -2.32 16.41
N LEU A 45 4.03 -2.07 16.58
CA LEU A 45 3.18 -1.52 15.52
C LEU A 45 3.70 -0.17 15.02
N LEU A 46 4.20 0.69 15.91
CA LEU A 46 4.77 1.97 15.52
C LEU A 46 6.07 1.85 14.73
N ARG A 47 6.77 0.73 14.80
CA ARG A 47 8.00 0.49 14.03
C ARG A 47 7.70 0.06 12.59
N VAL A 48 6.49 -0.44 12.31
CA VAL A 48 6.09 -0.87 10.98
C VAL A 48 5.91 0.32 10.03
N PRO A 49 6.59 0.37 8.87
CA PRO A 49 6.33 1.37 7.83
C PRO A 49 4.86 1.37 7.41
N GLY A 50 4.28 2.55 7.24
CA GLY A 50 2.86 2.68 6.88
C GLY A 50 1.86 2.60 8.03
N ILE A 51 2.30 2.28 9.25
CA ILE A 51 1.48 2.35 10.47
C ILE A 51 1.89 3.56 11.30
N GLY A 52 1.02 4.54 11.39
CA GLY A 52 1.20 5.73 12.22
C GLY A 52 0.57 5.58 13.60
N TYR A 53 0.76 6.59 14.45
CA TYR A 53 0.20 6.66 15.81
C TYR A 53 -1.31 6.37 15.85
N THR A 54 -2.08 7.02 15.00
CA THR A 54 -3.55 6.86 14.94
C THR A 54 -3.93 5.45 14.51
N SER A 55 -3.27 4.92 13.48
CA SER A 55 -3.54 3.56 12.98
C SER A 55 -3.19 2.50 14.01
N ALA A 56 -2.05 2.63 14.70
CA ALA A 56 -1.65 1.70 15.76
C ALA A 56 -2.69 1.64 16.90
N ARG A 57 -3.19 2.80 17.36
CA ARG A 57 -4.25 2.85 18.39
C ARG A 57 -5.55 2.20 17.92
N ARG A 58 -5.93 2.45 16.66
CA ARG A 58 -7.13 1.86 16.08
C ARG A 58 -7.01 0.34 15.93
N ILE A 59 -5.84 -0.17 15.52
CA ILE A 59 -5.54 -1.60 15.46
C ILE A 59 -5.76 -2.24 16.84
N ILE A 60 -5.13 -1.69 17.90
CA ILE A 60 -5.27 -2.22 19.25
C ILE A 60 -6.73 -2.19 19.74
N GLY A 61 -7.48 -1.16 19.39
CA GLY A 61 -8.91 -1.08 19.70
C GLY A 61 -9.72 -2.13 18.95
N ALA A 62 -9.54 -2.24 17.65
CA ALA A 62 -10.35 -3.10 16.79
C ALA A 62 -10.10 -4.59 17.03
N ARG A 63 -8.86 -5.02 17.26
CA ARG A 63 -8.53 -6.44 17.51
C ARG A 63 -9.10 -7.01 18.81
N ARG A 64 -9.66 -6.16 19.69
CA ARG A 64 -10.39 -6.61 20.89
C ARG A 64 -11.73 -7.23 20.55
N THR A 65 -12.31 -6.88 19.42
CA THR A 65 -13.64 -7.33 19.00
C THR A 65 -13.57 -8.50 18.03
N HIS A 66 -12.59 -8.52 17.15
CA HIS A 66 -12.37 -9.60 16.16
C HIS A 66 -10.93 -9.61 15.70
N SER A 67 -10.50 -10.72 15.14
CA SER A 67 -9.20 -10.83 14.49
C SER A 67 -9.18 -10.00 13.21
N LEU A 68 -8.19 -9.15 13.06
CA LEU A 68 -8.06 -8.22 11.92
C LEU A 68 -7.46 -8.92 10.71
N GLU A 69 -8.01 -8.57 9.55
CA GLU A 69 -7.49 -8.94 8.25
C GLU A 69 -6.91 -7.73 7.51
N PHE A 70 -6.23 -7.96 6.38
CA PHE A 70 -5.67 -6.87 5.57
C PHE A 70 -6.72 -5.86 5.09
N ALA A 71 -7.94 -6.31 4.83
CA ALA A 71 -9.06 -5.45 4.47
C ALA A 71 -9.39 -4.42 5.57
N ASP A 72 -9.37 -4.86 6.82
CA ASP A 72 -9.65 -4.01 7.98
C ASP A 72 -8.54 -2.98 8.19
N LEU A 73 -7.29 -3.37 7.96
CA LEU A 73 -6.14 -2.46 8.07
C LEU A 73 -6.27 -1.27 7.12
N LYS A 74 -6.75 -1.49 5.90
CA LYS A 74 -7.02 -0.42 4.93
C LYS A 74 -8.09 0.54 5.47
N ARG A 75 -9.16 0.05 6.04
CA ARG A 75 -10.26 0.85 6.65
C ARG A 75 -9.77 1.62 7.87
N ILE A 76 -8.88 1.05 8.66
CA ILE A 76 -8.25 1.68 9.83
C ILE A 76 -7.35 2.85 9.42
N GLY A 77 -6.86 2.88 8.18
CA GLY A 77 -5.99 3.94 7.66
C GLY A 77 -4.50 3.56 7.69
N VAL A 78 -4.19 2.27 7.63
CA VAL A 78 -2.83 1.79 7.39
C VAL A 78 -2.47 1.98 5.93
N VAL A 79 -1.27 2.49 5.66
CA VAL A 79 -0.72 2.57 4.31
C VAL A 79 -0.19 1.20 3.91
N LEU A 80 -1.11 0.32 3.45
CA LEU A 80 -0.80 -1.08 3.15
C LEU A 80 0.37 -1.26 2.20
N LYS A 81 0.49 -0.42 1.18
CA LYS A 81 1.58 -0.46 0.21
C LYS A 81 2.97 -0.47 0.85
N ARG A 82 3.15 0.26 1.96
CA ARG A 82 4.39 0.28 2.72
C ARG A 82 4.46 -0.83 3.76
N ALA A 83 3.32 -1.16 4.39
CA ALA A 83 3.26 -2.08 5.51
C ALA A 83 3.33 -3.57 5.09
N LEU A 84 2.85 -3.92 3.90
CA LEU A 84 2.63 -5.32 3.48
C LEU A 84 3.87 -6.22 3.52
N TYR A 85 5.08 -5.63 3.40
CA TYR A 85 6.34 -6.36 3.47
C TYR A 85 6.76 -6.72 4.90
N PHE A 86 6.19 -6.02 5.88
CA PHE A 86 6.63 -6.02 7.27
C PHE A 86 5.60 -6.59 8.25
N ILE A 87 4.43 -7.03 7.76
CA ILE A 87 3.34 -7.49 8.62
C ILE A 87 2.77 -8.83 8.21
N THR A 88 2.21 -9.52 9.20
CA THR A 88 1.32 -10.66 9.02
C THR A 88 -0.04 -10.40 9.67
N CYS A 89 -1.06 -11.02 9.13
CA CYS A 89 -2.38 -11.13 9.73
C CYS A 89 -2.73 -12.61 9.86
N ASN A 90 -2.97 -13.06 11.08
CA ASN A 90 -3.24 -14.47 11.38
C ASN A 90 -2.13 -15.41 10.88
N GLY A 91 -0.87 -15.00 11.04
CA GLY A 91 0.31 -15.75 10.64
C GLY A 91 0.55 -15.80 9.13
N ARG A 92 -0.20 -15.03 8.32
CA ARG A 92 -0.07 -15.00 6.86
C ARG A 92 0.37 -13.62 6.37
N MET A 93 1.33 -13.60 5.48
CA MET A 93 1.65 -12.40 4.69
C MET A 93 0.63 -12.23 3.57
N MET A 94 0.40 -10.98 3.14
CA MET A 94 -0.50 -10.68 2.05
C MET A 94 -0.04 -11.31 0.72
N TYR A 95 1.26 -11.26 0.50
CA TYR A 95 1.93 -11.90 -0.63
C TYR A 95 3.04 -12.79 -0.10
N ASN A 96 3.37 -13.85 -0.83
CA ASN A 96 4.55 -14.66 -0.54
C ASN A 96 5.82 -13.87 -0.95
N THR A 97 6.16 -12.90 -0.14
CA THR A 97 7.24 -11.95 -0.41
C THR A 97 8.53 -12.46 0.22
N ARG A 98 9.62 -12.40 -0.53
CA ARG A 98 10.94 -12.65 0.05
C ARG A 98 11.31 -11.48 0.96
N LEU A 99 11.70 -11.79 2.19
CA LEU A 99 12.24 -10.81 3.14
C LEU A 99 13.73 -10.57 2.79
N GLU A 100 13.96 -9.98 1.64
CA GLU A 100 15.28 -9.58 1.17
C GLU A 100 15.33 -8.06 1.07
N GLU A 101 16.36 -7.46 1.64
CA GLU A 101 16.57 -6.01 1.68
C GLU A 101 16.48 -5.37 0.29
N SER A 102 17.23 -5.93 -0.67
CA SER A 102 17.27 -5.43 -2.04
C SER A 102 15.91 -5.46 -2.74
N TYR A 103 15.14 -6.52 -2.52
CA TYR A 103 13.80 -6.67 -3.10
C TYR A 103 12.82 -5.66 -2.51
N ILE A 104 12.79 -5.52 -1.19
CA ILE A 104 11.87 -4.61 -0.49
C ILE A 104 12.22 -3.16 -0.83
N THR A 105 13.50 -2.78 -0.78
CA THR A 105 13.98 -1.44 -1.11
C THR A 105 13.57 -1.04 -2.52
N ARG A 106 13.80 -1.91 -3.50
CA ARG A 106 13.43 -1.65 -4.89
C ARG A 106 11.94 -1.37 -5.04
N ASN A 107 11.08 -2.21 -4.46
CA ASN A 107 9.63 -2.03 -4.56
C ASN A 107 9.15 -0.76 -3.85
N LEU A 108 9.72 -0.42 -2.69
CA LEU A 108 9.39 0.81 -1.99
C LEU A 108 9.81 2.06 -2.78
N LEU A 109 10.97 2.03 -3.44
CA LEU A 109 11.47 3.13 -4.29
C LEU A 109 10.62 3.31 -5.54
N ASP A 110 10.21 2.23 -6.19
CA ASP A 110 9.35 2.28 -7.37
C ASP A 110 8.00 2.94 -7.02
N GLU A 111 7.45 2.65 -5.83
CA GLU A 111 6.24 3.30 -5.35
C GLU A 111 6.41 4.79 -5.04
N GLU A 112 7.53 5.19 -4.47
CA GLU A 112 7.81 6.61 -4.18
C GLU A 112 8.06 7.42 -5.45
N ASN A 113 8.76 6.85 -6.41
CA ASN A 113 8.99 7.47 -7.71
C ASN A 113 7.68 7.68 -8.46
N CYS A 114 6.75 6.72 -8.43
CA CYS A 114 5.43 6.89 -9.02
C CYS A 114 4.63 8.03 -8.39
N ARG A 115 4.75 8.25 -7.08
CA ARG A 115 4.10 9.40 -6.42
C ARG A 115 4.67 10.74 -6.85
N LYS A 116 6.01 10.82 -6.98
CA LYS A 116 6.70 12.06 -7.35
C LYS A 116 6.44 12.48 -8.79
N HIS A 117 6.19 11.54 -9.69
CA HIS A 117 6.04 11.81 -11.13
C HIS A 117 4.59 11.84 -11.61
N GLY A 118 3.60 11.70 -10.72
CA GLY A 118 2.18 11.86 -11.06
C GLY A 118 1.65 10.91 -12.14
N ASN A 119 2.33 9.83 -12.40
CA ASN A 119 1.98 8.91 -13.47
C ASN A 119 1.01 7.84 -12.95
N GLU A 120 -0.26 8.21 -12.76
CA GLU A 120 -1.34 7.28 -12.42
C GLU A 120 -1.53 6.16 -13.47
N ALA A 121 -0.98 6.32 -14.66
CA ALA A 121 -1.10 5.37 -15.75
C ALA A 121 -0.16 4.15 -15.66
N ALA A 122 0.90 4.18 -14.85
CA ALA A 122 1.88 3.09 -14.77
C ALA A 122 1.56 2.06 -13.68
N PHE A 123 0.71 2.39 -12.73
CA PHE A 123 0.14 1.44 -11.79
C PHE A 123 -1.31 1.18 -12.16
N GLN A 124 -1.54 0.20 -12.98
CA GLN A 124 -2.75 -0.57 -12.84
C GLN A 124 -2.73 -1.05 -11.40
N GLN A 125 -3.45 -0.34 -10.55
CA GLN A 125 -3.77 -0.80 -9.22
C GLN A 125 -4.42 -2.16 -9.43
N LEU A 126 -3.65 -3.23 -9.26
CA LEU A 126 -4.21 -4.55 -9.12
C LEU A 126 -5.19 -4.38 -7.98
N SER A 127 -6.48 -4.34 -8.34
CA SER A 127 -7.55 -4.24 -7.38
C SER A 127 -7.37 -5.43 -6.47
N LEU A 128 -6.89 -5.21 -5.28
CA LEU A 128 -6.63 -6.23 -4.27
C LEU A 128 -7.92 -6.93 -3.86
N PHE A 129 -9.03 -6.36 -4.30
CA PHE A 129 -10.39 -6.85 -4.13
C PHE A 129 -11.01 -6.78 -5.52
N GLY A 130 -11.09 -7.95 -6.18
CA GLY A 130 -11.74 -8.08 -7.46
C GLY A 130 -13.15 -7.48 -7.41
N ASP A 131 -13.29 -6.26 -7.92
CA ASP A 131 -14.56 -5.77 -8.39
C ASP A 131 -14.84 -6.41 -9.76
N GLU A 132 -15.14 -7.69 -9.72
CA GLU A 132 -15.92 -8.32 -10.78
C GLU A 132 -17.38 -7.86 -10.67
N MET A 133 -17.63 -6.58 -10.80
CA MET A 133 -18.97 -6.07 -11.05
C MET A 133 -18.89 -4.69 -11.67
N GLY A 134 -19.01 -4.66 -12.99
CA GLY A 134 -19.52 -3.46 -13.61
C GLY A 134 -18.64 -2.71 -14.59
N SER A 135 -18.20 -3.33 -15.65
CA SER A 135 -17.88 -2.58 -16.87
C SER A 135 -18.44 -3.27 -18.12
N ARG A 136 -19.74 -3.48 -18.09
CA ARG A 136 -20.54 -3.51 -19.31
C ARG A 136 -21.37 -2.24 -19.35
N ARG A 137 -20.78 -1.16 -19.79
CA ARG A 137 -21.50 0.00 -20.30
C ARG A 137 -20.68 0.66 -21.39
N LEU A 138 -21.02 0.25 -22.62
CA LEU A 138 -21.61 1.17 -23.58
C LEU A 138 -20.60 1.98 -24.37
N TYR A 139 -20.04 1.33 -25.36
CA TYR A 139 -19.80 2.03 -26.61
C TYR A 139 -21.10 1.94 -27.39
N THR A 140 -21.98 2.93 -27.25
CA THR A 140 -22.98 3.24 -28.26
C THR A 140 -22.35 4.24 -29.19
N GLU A 141 -21.95 3.74 -30.32
CA GLU A 141 -21.58 4.53 -31.49
C GLU A 141 -22.70 5.49 -31.83
N ASN A 142 -22.36 6.73 -31.81
CA ASN A 142 -23.22 7.81 -32.32
C ASN A 142 -22.92 8.00 -33.82
N THR A 143 -23.41 7.10 -34.63
CA THR A 143 -23.47 7.30 -36.08
C THR A 143 -24.68 8.16 -36.42
N LYS A 144 -24.44 9.46 -36.45
CA LYS A 144 -25.35 10.38 -37.13
C LYS A 144 -25.18 10.18 -38.62
N ASN A 145 -26.07 9.42 -39.19
CA ASN A 145 -26.28 9.44 -40.62
C ASN A 145 -27.15 10.64 -41.01
N HIS A 146 -26.47 11.58 -41.59
CA HIS A 146 -27.03 12.62 -42.42
C HIS A 146 -27.56 11.97 -43.71
N VAL A 147 -28.84 12.00 -43.94
CA VAL A 147 -29.43 11.68 -45.24
C VAL A 147 -30.32 12.82 -45.63
N ASP A 148 -29.78 13.60 -46.54
CA ASP A 148 -30.57 14.47 -47.44
C ASP A 148 -31.67 13.71 -48.13
N ARG A 149 -32.80 14.30 -48.18
CA ARG A 149 -33.77 13.95 -49.17
C ARG A 149 -34.51 15.13 -49.74
N LYS A 150 -34.05 15.50 -50.88
CA LYS A 150 -34.77 16.25 -51.88
C LYS A 150 -35.93 15.41 -52.48
N VAL A 151 -36.86 16.16 -53.07
CA VAL A 151 -37.78 15.81 -54.18
C VAL A 151 -39.14 15.29 -53.70
N GLY A 152 -40.24 15.78 -54.13
CA GLY A 152 -40.72 16.54 -55.22
C GLY A 152 -42.23 16.31 -55.37
N ALA A 153 -42.85 17.38 -55.74
CA ALA A 153 -43.83 17.52 -56.78
C ALA A 153 -45.03 16.53 -56.85
N ARG A 154 -46.10 16.98 -56.66
CA ARG A 154 -47.31 17.24 -57.40
C ARG A 154 -48.53 17.21 -56.48
#